data_6f6adfa1698c7d0951f608dc7b94935c
#
_entry.id   6f6adfa1698c7d0951f608dc7b94935c
#
_cell.length_a   1.000
_cell.length_b   1.000
_cell.length_c   1.000
_cell.angle_alpha   90.00
_cell.angle_beta   90.00
_cell.angle_gamma   90.00
#
_symmetry.space_group_name_H-M   'P 1'
#
loop_
_entity.id
_entity.type
_entity.pdbx_description
1 polymer ?
#
loop_
_entity_poly.entity_id
_entity_poly.type
_entity_poly.pdbx_seq_one_letter_code
_entity_poly.pdbx_strand_id
1 'polypeptide(L)'
;KDATGNQLMEEVITYKFVPQAFIKAYLKAWKLMAEAKESGESPKPFYLVIEEINRGNCAQIFGDLFQLLDRSRNGFSSYEIVPDSDIQKFLKEDNELGFGKGLQVSAVVNDNGEIIATSDEIRNGEKLVLPPNLHIWATMNTSDQSLFPIDSAFKRRWEWKYIKISDAGKDWKIDINGTYYDWYKFIEQINKVISNMTSSADKQLGYFFCKAGKKVNETDAEPTIITAETFVGKVLFYLWNDVFKDYGFDNSELFKYNKIYDGKSVVSDLTFPDFYNDNNEVDVDTVKQFIDNILKWNSDENK
;
A
#
# COMPACT_ATOMS: atom_id res chain seq x y z
N LYS A 1 -44.54 34.02 0.54
CA LYS A 1 -44.88 34.55 1.88
C LYS A 1 -45.95 33.61 2.43
N ASP A 2 -45.88 33.25 3.70
CA ASP A 2 -46.93 32.54 4.39
C ASP A 2 -48.19 33.43 4.61
N ALA A 3 -49.28 32.86 5.13
CA ALA A 3 -50.51 33.54 5.38
C ALA A 3 -50.37 34.71 6.40
N THR A 4 -49.23 34.84 7.07
CA THR A 4 -48.90 35.92 8.04
C THR A 4 -47.93 36.95 7.47
N GLY A 5 -47.54 36.81 6.17
CA GLY A 5 -46.68 37.75 5.46
C GLY A 5 -45.17 37.51 5.61
N ASN A 6 -44.75 36.46 6.33
CA ASN A 6 -43.33 36.10 6.44
C ASN A 6 -42.82 35.53 5.17
N GLN A 7 -41.54 35.76 4.85
CA GLN A 7 -40.84 35.13 3.73
C GLN A 7 -40.71 33.63 4.00
N LEU A 8 -41.34 32.81 3.15
CA LEU A 8 -41.07 31.37 3.16
C LEU A 8 -39.61 31.16 2.80
N MET A 9 -38.83 30.52 3.65
CA MET A 9 -37.51 30.00 3.27
C MET A 9 -37.74 28.74 2.45
N GLU A 10 -37.47 28.82 1.14
CA GLU A 10 -37.34 27.65 0.34
C GLU A 10 -35.98 26.99 0.64
N GLU A 11 -35.99 25.79 1.12
CA GLU A 11 -34.77 24.96 1.19
C GLU A 11 -34.39 24.56 -0.23
N VAL A 12 -33.32 25.15 -0.73
CA VAL A 12 -32.74 24.81 -2.04
C VAL A 12 -31.58 23.86 -1.85
N ILE A 13 -31.64 22.70 -2.46
CA ILE A 13 -30.49 21.77 -2.52
C ILE A 13 -29.45 22.40 -3.44
N THR A 14 -28.29 22.73 -2.88
CA THR A 14 -27.16 23.24 -3.64
C THR A 14 -26.06 22.20 -3.72
N TYR A 15 -25.55 21.97 -4.95
CA TYR A 15 -24.38 21.13 -5.15
C TYR A 15 -23.13 22.00 -5.17
N LYS A 16 -22.12 21.63 -4.36
CA LYS A 16 -20.82 22.30 -4.34
C LYS A 16 -19.74 21.33 -4.77
N PHE A 17 -18.92 21.74 -5.73
CA PHE A 17 -17.72 20.98 -6.09
C PHE A 17 -16.73 20.96 -4.92
N VAL A 18 -16.24 19.77 -4.57
CA VAL A 18 -15.24 19.56 -3.53
C VAL A 18 -14.00 18.94 -4.16
N PRO A 19 -12.88 19.70 -4.25
CA PRO A 19 -11.66 19.19 -4.88
C PRO A 19 -11.10 18.02 -4.10
N GLN A 20 -10.85 16.91 -4.79
CA GLN A 20 -10.23 15.71 -4.25
C GLN A 20 -8.70 15.79 -4.31
N ALA A 21 -8.02 14.74 -3.81
CA ALA A 21 -6.58 14.72 -3.63
C ALA A 21 -5.80 15.05 -4.93
N PHE A 22 -6.23 14.53 -6.07
CA PHE A 22 -5.58 14.79 -7.35
C PHE A 22 -5.59 16.27 -7.73
N ILE A 23 -6.75 16.93 -7.70
CA ILE A 23 -6.88 18.35 -8.06
C ILE A 23 -6.10 19.23 -7.09
N LYS A 24 -6.10 18.88 -5.80
CA LYS A 24 -5.29 19.60 -4.79
C LYS A 24 -3.79 19.47 -5.07
N ALA A 25 -3.33 18.28 -5.40
CA ALA A 25 -1.93 18.02 -5.76
C ALA A 25 -1.54 18.75 -7.06
N TYR A 26 -2.41 18.70 -8.06
CA TYR A 26 -2.25 19.40 -9.33
C TYR A 26 -2.04 20.90 -9.15
N LEU A 27 -2.96 21.55 -8.42
CA LEU A 27 -2.87 22.99 -8.11
C LEU A 27 -1.61 23.33 -7.33
N LYS A 28 -1.27 22.52 -6.30
CA LYS A 28 -0.08 22.81 -5.48
C LYS A 28 1.20 22.69 -6.30
N ALA A 29 1.30 21.69 -7.18
CA ALA A 29 2.47 21.51 -8.03
C ALA A 29 2.64 22.71 -8.99
N TRP A 30 1.57 23.17 -9.63
CA TRP A 30 1.63 24.36 -10.49
C TRP A 30 1.98 25.64 -9.73
N LYS A 31 1.45 25.83 -8.51
CA LYS A 31 1.82 26.97 -7.65
C LYS A 31 3.31 26.95 -7.31
N LEU A 32 3.86 25.78 -6.97
CA LEU A 32 5.31 25.63 -6.73
C LEU A 32 6.15 25.90 -7.99
N MET A 33 5.65 25.55 -9.17
CA MET A 33 6.31 25.90 -10.45
C MET A 33 6.34 27.42 -10.66
N ALA A 34 5.25 28.12 -10.39
CA ALA A 34 5.19 29.56 -10.53
C ALA A 34 6.08 30.28 -9.51
N GLU A 35 6.05 29.87 -8.25
CA GLU A 35 6.93 30.38 -7.19
C GLU A 35 8.41 30.24 -7.58
N ALA A 36 8.80 29.07 -8.12
CA ALA A 36 10.16 28.83 -8.57
C ALA A 36 10.58 29.70 -9.76
N LYS A 37 9.67 29.95 -10.70
CA LYS A 37 9.91 30.84 -11.82
C LYS A 37 10.14 32.31 -11.38
N GLU A 38 9.38 32.77 -10.38
CA GLU A 38 9.51 34.11 -9.81
C GLU A 38 10.82 34.28 -9.02
N SER A 39 11.23 33.26 -8.26
CA SER A 39 12.46 33.28 -7.48
C SER A 39 13.72 32.93 -8.27
N GLY A 40 13.59 32.38 -9.50
CA GLY A 40 14.71 31.89 -10.31
C GLY A 40 15.29 30.57 -9.79
N GLU A 41 14.56 29.86 -8.91
CA GLU A 41 14.96 28.58 -8.33
C GLU A 41 14.36 27.39 -9.11
N SER A 42 14.85 26.18 -8.83
CA SER A 42 14.22 24.96 -9.32
C SER A 42 12.94 24.67 -8.55
N PRO A 43 11.85 24.24 -9.23
CA PRO A 43 10.58 23.96 -8.58
C PRO A 43 10.72 22.80 -7.59
N LYS A 44 10.16 22.98 -6.38
CA LYS A 44 10.12 21.96 -5.36
C LYS A 44 9.23 20.80 -5.83
N PRO A 45 9.65 19.54 -5.63
CA PRO A 45 8.83 18.39 -5.98
C PRO A 45 7.60 18.33 -5.07
N PHE A 46 6.48 17.89 -5.64
CA PHE A 46 5.26 17.58 -4.91
C PHE A 46 4.85 16.14 -5.19
N TYR A 47 4.44 15.41 -4.15
CA TYR A 47 4.14 13.98 -4.25
C TYR A 47 2.67 13.72 -3.95
N LEU A 48 1.99 13.04 -4.90
CA LEU A 48 0.70 12.42 -4.67
C LEU A 48 0.94 10.93 -4.42
N VAL A 49 0.61 10.46 -3.23
CA VAL A 49 0.75 9.04 -2.87
C VAL A 49 -0.62 8.36 -2.92
N ILE A 50 -0.69 7.26 -3.67
CA ILE A 50 -1.89 6.44 -3.82
C ILE A 50 -1.58 5.06 -3.23
N GLU A 51 -2.17 4.75 -2.09
CA GLU A 51 -2.02 3.43 -1.48
C GLU A 51 -2.97 2.42 -2.10
N GLU A 52 -2.46 1.22 -2.37
CA GLU A 52 -3.24 0.07 -2.87
C GLU A 52 -4.05 0.40 -4.14
N ILE A 53 -3.35 0.91 -5.15
CA ILE A 53 -3.97 1.39 -6.40
C ILE A 53 -4.86 0.36 -7.09
N ASN A 54 -4.60 -0.93 -6.89
CA ASN A 54 -5.36 -2.04 -7.46
C ASN A 54 -6.61 -2.45 -6.65
N ARG A 55 -6.92 -1.76 -5.53
CA ARG A 55 -8.20 -1.97 -4.81
C ARG A 55 -9.41 -1.45 -5.55
N GLY A 56 -9.22 -0.60 -6.53
CA GLY A 56 -10.27 -0.09 -7.38
C GLY A 56 -9.99 -0.32 -8.86
N ASN A 57 -11.01 -0.19 -9.68
CA ASN A 57 -10.86 -0.24 -11.12
C ASN A 57 -10.10 1.00 -11.61
N CYS A 58 -8.80 0.83 -11.91
CA CYS A 58 -7.92 1.93 -12.33
C CYS A 58 -8.46 2.67 -13.55
N ALA A 59 -9.05 1.97 -14.53
CA ALA A 59 -9.61 2.60 -15.71
C ALA A 59 -10.80 3.51 -15.37
N GLN A 60 -11.62 3.14 -14.41
CA GLN A 60 -12.75 3.97 -13.96
C GLN A 60 -12.30 5.14 -13.08
N ILE A 61 -11.33 4.89 -12.18
CA ILE A 61 -10.84 5.91 -11.23
C ILE A 61 -10.06 7.00 -11.96
N PHE A 62 -9.17 6.61 -12.86
CA PHE A 62 -8.35 7.57 -13.60
C PHE A 62 -9.07 8.15 -14.79
N GLY A 63 -9.95 7.39 -15.47
CA GLY A 63 -10.63 7.87 -16.66
C GLY A 63 -9.66 8.53 -17.64
N ASP A 64 -10.00 9.74 -18.09
CA ASP A 64 -9.16 10.50 -19.02
C ASP A 64 -7.84 10.98 -18.40
N LEU A 65 -7.75 11.09 -17.04
CA LEU A 65 -6.51 11.42 -16.34
C LEU A 65 -5.36 10.46 -16.65
N PHE A 66 -5.72 9.26 -17.10
CA PHE A 66 -4.78 8.24 -17.51
C PHE A 66 -3.80 8.71 -18.60
N GLN A 67 -4.26 9.53 -19.55
CA GLN A 67 -3.43 10.07 -20.63
C GLN A 67 -2.36 11.05 -20.11
N LEU A 68 -2.66 11.73 -19.01
CA LEU A 68 -1.71 12.68 -18.40
C LEU A 68 -0.45 11.99 -17.82
N LEU A 69 -0.50 10.69 -17.58
CA LEU A 69 0.64 9.94 -17.05
C LEU A 69 1.73 9.68 -18.10
N ASP A 70 1.43 9.81 -19.40
CA ASP A 70 2.46 9.80 -20.43
C ASP A 70 3.26 11.12 -20.36
N ARG A 71 4.56 11.04 -20.06
CA ARG A 71 5.44 12.20 -19.86
C ARG A 71 6.35 12.42 -21.05
N SER A 72 6.48 13.66 -21.46
CA SER A 72 7.48 14.13 -22.41
C SER A 72 8.87 14.25 -21.76
N ARG A 73 9.92 14.46 -22.56
CA ARG A 73 11.31 14.58 -22.08
C ARG A 73 11.51 15.72 -21.09
N ASN A 74 10.73 16.78 -21.19
CA ASN A 74 10.75 17.91 -20.26
C ASN A 74 9.96 17.65 -18.97
N GLY A 75 9.36 16.46 -18.81
CA GLY A 75 8.62 16.02 -17.63
C GLY A 75 7.17 16.47 -17.56
N PHE A 76 6.67 17.28 -18.48
CA PHE A 76 5.24 17.57 -18.59
C PHE A 76 4.48 16.38 -19.18
N SER A 77 3.14 16.34 -19.02
CA SER A 77 2.32 15.39 -19.78
C SER A 77 2.55 15.56 -21.28
N SER A 78 2.61 14.45 -22.03
CA SER A 78 2.74 14.47 -23.50
C SER A 78 1.44 14.88 -24.19
N TYR A 79 0.32 14.73 -23.51
CA TYR A 79 -1.03 15.03 -23.99
C TYR A 79 -1.78 15.85 -22.93
N GLU A 80 -2.71 16.67 -23.38
CA GLU A 80 -3.66 17.37 -22.55
C GLU A 80 -4.97 16.60 -22.46
N ILE A 81 -5.78 16.91 -21.46
CA ILE A 81 -7.18 16.55 -21.37
C ILE A 81 -8.04 17.78 -21.10
N VAL A 82 -9.29 17.72 -21.55
CA VAL A 82 -10.32 18.72 -21.25
C VAL A 82 -11.11 18.24 -20.05
N PRO A 83 -11.02 18.90 -18.89
CA PRO A 83 -11.79 18.52 -17.70
C PRO A 83 -13.27 18.91 -17.83
N ASP A 84 -14.11 18.35 -16.96
CA ASP A 84 -15.51 18.74 -16.86
C ASP A 84 -15.69 20.20 -16.43
N SER A 85 -16.92 20.71 -16.64
CA SER A 85 -17.23 22.14 -16.36
C SER A 85 -17.07 22.53 -14.90
N ASP A 86 -17.20 21.62 -13.96
CA ASP A 86 -17.09 21.92 -12.53
C ASP A 86 -15.63 22.06 -12.12
N ILE A 87 -14.76 21.21 -12.67
CA ILE A 87 -13.29 21.35 -12.51
C ILE A 87 -12.82 22.65 -13.18
N GLN A 88 -13.29 22.95 -14.41
CA GLN A 88 -12.92 24.21 -15.08
C GLN A 88 -13.31 25.43 -14.24
N LYS A 89 -14.55 25.50 -13.76
CA LYS A 89 -15.02 26.58 -12.90
C LYS A 89 -14.16 26.72 -11.64
N PHE A 90 -13.88 25.59 -10.99
CA PHE A 90 -13.07 25.57 -9.77
C PHE A 90 -11.65 26.07 -10.02
N LEU A 91 -10.99 25.63 -11.09
CA LEU A 91 -9.63 26.07 -11.43
C LEU A 91 -9.56 27.54 -11.80
N LYS A 92 -10.58 28.06 -12.46
CA LYS A 92 -10.69 29.45 -12.88
C LYS A 92 -11.02 30.40 -11.72
N GLU A 93 -11.46 29.88 -10.57
CA GLU A 93 -11.80 30.72 -9.42
C GLU A 93 -10.60 31.55 -8.95
N ASP A 94 -10.89 32.81 -8.69
CA ASP A 94 -9.94 33.86 -8.31
C ASP A 94 -9.60 33.86 -6.81
N ASN A 95 -9.79 32.71 -6.16
CA ASN A 95 -9.57 32.56 -4.72
C ASN A 95 -8.34 31.65 -4.46
N GLU A 96 -7.95 31.53 -3.19
CA GLU A 96 -6.82 30.71 -2.77
C GLU A 96 -6.97 29.22 -3.09
N LEU A 97 -8.21 28.77 -3.36
CA LEU A 97 -8.51 27.37 -3.65
C LEU A 97 -8.26 27.00 -5.11
N GLY A 98 -8.49 27.93 -6.06
CA GLY A 98 -8.18 27.77 -7.48
C GLY A 98 -6.75 28.23 -7.82
N PHE A 99 -6.51 28.52 -9.10
CA PHE A 99 -5.21 29.08 -9.51
C PHE A 99 -4.97 30.52 -9.04
N GLY A 100 -6.02 31.27 -8.81
CA GLY A 100 -5.94 32.69 -8.38
C GLY A 100 -5.51 33.65 -9.49
N LYS A 101 -5.62 34.94 -9.20
CA LYS A 101 -5.13 36.01 -10.07
C LYS A 101 -3.61 36.07 -10.07
N GLY A 102 -3.03 36.14 -11.24
CA GLY A 102 -1.60 36.39 -11.38
C GLY A 102 -0.67 35.18 -11.36
N LEU A 103 -1.20 33.96 -11.20
CA LEU A 103 -0.34 32.77 -11.30
C LEU A 103 0.35 32.69 -12.67
N GLN A 104 1.67 32.76 -12.67
CA GLN A 104 2.50 32.73 -13.89
C GLN A 104 2.73 31.28 -14.31
N VAL A 105 1.88 30.79 -15.20
CA VAL A 105 2.03 29.46 -15.82
C VAL A 105 2.69 29.61 -17.19
N SER A 106 3.59 28.73 -17.57
CA SER A 106 4.16 28.69 -18.91
C SER A 106 3.32 27.79 -19.83
N ALA A 107 3.30 28.11 -21.13
CA ALA A 107 2.77 27.18 -22.13
C ALA A 107 3.55 25.88 -22.11
N VAL A 108 2.89 24.77 -22.38
CA VAL A 108 3.48 23.44 -22.41
C VAL A 108 3.62 22.98 -23.85
N VAL A 109 4.81 22.50 -24.19
CA VAL A 109 5.14 21.94 -25.50
C VAL A 109 5.45 20.44 -25.37
N ASN A 110 5.08 19.67 -26.39
CA ASN A 110 5.44 18.26 -26.47
C ASN A 110 6.87 18.07 -27.01
N ASP A 111 7.30 16.82 -27.16
CA ASP A 111 8.64 16.48 -27.66
C ASP A 111 8.87 16.88 -29.13
N ASN A 112 7.82 17.16 -29.89
CA ASN A 112 7.87 17.66 -31.27
C ASN A 112 7.93 19.20 -31.34
N GLY A 113 7.86 19.90 -30.21
CA GLY A 113 7.83 21.37 -30.16
C GLY A 113 6.45 21.99 -30.40
N GLU A 114 5.38 21.19 -30.42
CA GLU A 114 4.02 21.67 -30.59
C GLU A 114 3.45 22.12 -29.23
N ILE A 115 2.73 23.26 -29.21
CA ILE A 115 2.04 23.74 -28.03
C ILE A 115 0.80 22.87 -27.81
N ILE A 116 0.79 22.07 -26.72
CA ILE A 116 -0.35 21.26 -26.32
C ILE A 116 -1.30 22.01 -25.39
N ALA A 117 -0.78 22.96 -24.61
CA ALA A 117 -1.60 23.83 -23.77
C ALA A 117 -0.94 25.19 -23.62
N THR A 118 -1.69 26.25 -23.83
CA THR A 118 -1.27 27.63 -23.56
C THR A 118 -1.36 27.96 -22.07
N SER A 119 -0.68 29.00 -21.64
CA SER A 119 -0.78 29.50 -20.25
C SER A 119 -2.21 29.80 -19.84
N ASP A 120 -3.00 30.39 -20.74
CA ASP A 120 -4.38 30.78 -20.46
C ASP A 120 -5.32 29.57 -20.37
N GLU A 121 -5.16 28.59 -21.26
CA GLU A 121 -5.93 27.34 -21.22
C GLU A 121 -5.69 26.58 -19.90
N ILE A 122 -4.43 26.52 -19.43
CA ILE A 122 -4.12 25.88 -18.13
C ILE A 122 -4.75 26.66 -16.99
N ARG A 123 -4.54 27.97 -16.96
CA ARG A 123 -5.06 28.86 -15.90
C ARG A 123 -6.58 28.88 -15.81
N ASN A 124 -7.24 28.85 -16.96
CA ASN A 124 -8.70 28.79 -17.03
C ASN A 124 -9.27 27.39 -16.79
N GLY A 125 -8.42 26.38 -16.59
CA GLY A 125 -8.86 25.00 -16.45
C GLY A 125 -9.44 24.40 -17.73
N GLU A 126 -9.20 25.03 -18.89
CA GLU A 126 -9.69 24.54 -20.18
C GLU A 126 -8.92 23.28 -20.62
N LYS A 127 -7.66 23.19 -20.21
CA LYS A 127 -6.81 22.02 -20.41
C LYS A 127 -6.06 21.66 -19.13
N LEU A 128 -5.97 20.38 -18.83
CA LEU A 128 -5.10 19.85 -17.79
C LEU A 128 -3.85 19.22 -18.41
N VAL A 129 -2.70 19.57 -17.83
CA VAL A 129 -1.38 19.02 -18.16
C VAL A 129 -0.59 18.92 -16.87
N LEU A 130 -0.04 17.76 -16.55
CA LEU A 130 0.74 17.63 -15.31
C LEU A 130 2.10 18.33 -15.42
N PRO A 131 2.47 19.13 -14.44
CA PRO A 131 3.80 19.75 -14.40
C PRO A 131 4.88 18.74 -14.00
N PRO A 132 6.16 18.98 -14.35
CA PRO A 132 7.26 18.04 -14.12
C PRO A 132 7.57 17.80 -12.65
N ASN A 133 7.24 18.72 -11.77
CA ASN A 133 7.44 18.61 -10.33
C ASN A 133 6.31 17.85 -9.59
N LEU A 134 5.26 17.41 -10.29
CA LEU A 134 4.24 16.54 -9.72
C LEU A 134 4.62 15.07 -9.92
N HIS A 135 5.00 14.41 -8.85
CA HIS A 135 5.30 13.00 -8.80
C HIS A 135 4.11 12.22 -8.25
N ILE A 136 3.71 11.16 -8.94
CA ILE A 136 2.64 10.29 -8.48
C ILE A 136 3.28 8.96 -8.10
N TRP A 137 3.18 8.59 -6.82
CA TRP A 137 3.64 7.31 -6.31
C TRP A 137 2.44 6.44 -5.98
N ALA A 138 2.52 5.17 -6.30
CA ALA A 138 1.48 4.23 -5.96
C ALA A 138 2.07 2.98 -5.31
N THR A 139 1.37 2.42 -4.34
CA THR A 139 1.67 1.09 -3.83
C THR A 139 0.67 0.10 -4.38
N MET A 140 1.12 -1.12 -4.61
CA MET A 140 0.28 -2.20 -5.07
C MET A 140 0.70 -3.49 -4.37
N ASN A 141 -0.28 -4.23 -3.86
CA ASN A 141 -0.09 -5.60 -3.48
C ASN A 141 -0.43 -6.47 -4.71
N THR A 142 0.58 -7.14 -5.29
CA THR A 142 0.40 -7.91 -6.54
C THR A 142 -0.40 -9.18 -6.33
N SER A 143 -0.56 -9.57 -5.09
CA SER A 143 -0.98 -10.88 -4.63
C SER A 143 -2.46 -11.05 -4.43
N ASP A 144 -3.17 -9.98 -4.31
CA ASP A 144 -4.56 -10.04 -3.97
C ASP A 144 -5.39 -10.34 -5.24
N GLN A 145 -5.66 -11.62 -5.48
CA GLN A 145 -6.43 -12.08 -6.65
C GLN A 145 -7.87 -11.57 -6.67
N SER A 146 -8.36 -11.06 -5.54
CA SER A 146 -9.69 -10.46 -5.42
C SER A 146 -9.74 -9.01 -5.92
N LEU A 147 -8.59 -8.41 -6.26
CA LEU A 147 -8.47 -7.03 -6.70
C LEU A 147 -8.61 -6.90 -8.22
N PHE A 148 -8.85 -5.66 -8.65
CA PHE A 148 -8.99 -5.37 -10.08
C PHE A 148 -7.64 -5.55 -10.79
N PRO A 149 -7.60 -6.35 -11.88
CA PRO A 149 -6.39 -6.48 -12.67
C PRO A 149 -6.03 -5.14 -13.33
N ILE A 150 -4.77 -4.77 -13.22
CA ILE A 150 -4.25 -3.59 -13.90
C ILE A 150 -3.83 -4.01 -15.32
N ASP A 151 -4.40 -3.38 -16.34
CA ASP A 151 -4.08 -3.66 -17.73
C ASP A 151 -2.66 -3.22 -18.12
N SER A 152 -2.16 -3.72 -19.24
CA SER A 152 -0.82 -3.45 -19.73
C SER A 152 -0.61 -2.00 -20.16
N ALA A 153 -1.66 -1.34 -20.66
CA ALA A 153 -1.59 0.06 -21.09
C ALA A 153 -1.41 0.99 -19.87
N PHE A 154 -2.06 0.68 -18.75
CA PHE A 154 -1.84 1.38 -17.49
C PHE A 154 -0.45 1.09 -16.94
N LYS A 155 -0.04 -0.20 -16.92
CA LYS A 155 1.27 -0.61 -16.38
C LYS A 155 2.45 0.09 -17.04
N ARG A 156 2.44 0.28 -18.36
CA ARG A 156 3.55 0.87 -19.11
C ARG A 156 3.85 2.33 -18.76
N ARG A 157 2.92 3.03 -18.10
CA ARG A 157 3.07 4.44 -17.71
C ARG A 157 3.73 4.62 -16.35
N TRP A 158 4.02 3.50 -15.67
CA TRP A 158 4.62 3.48 -14.34
C TRP A 158 6.02 2.93 -14.38
N GLU A 159 6.88 3.53 -13.60
CA GLU A 159 8.19 3.00 -13.28
C GLU A 159 8.05 2.04 -12.10
N TRP A 160 8.31 0.75 -12.32
CA TRP A 160 8.07 -0.30 -11.33
C TRP A 160 9.28 -0.52 -10.46
N LYS A 161 9.09 -0.46 -9.15
CA LYS A 161 10.11 -0.77 -8.17
C LYS A 161 9.64 -1.88 -7.25
N TYR A 162 10.34 -3.01 -7.29
CA TYR A 162 10.08 -4.09 -6.34
C TYR A 162 10.72 -3.78 -4.99
N ILE A 163 9.94 -3.83 -3.91
CA ILE A 163 10.41 -3.65 -2.54
C ILE A 163 10.60 -5.03 -1.92
N LYS A 164 11.86 -5.40 -1.71
CA LYS A 164 12.21 -6.67 -1.06
C LYS A 164 11.82 -6.64 0.42
N ILE A 165 11.41 -7.81 0.93
CA ILE A 165 11.22 -8.01 2.37
C ILE A 165 12.59 -7.84 3.05
N SER A 166 12.64 -7.03 4.08
CA SER A 166 13.84 -6.78 4.88
C SER A 166 13.46 -6.58 6.35
N ASP A 167 14.41 -6.69 7.25
CA ASP A 167 14.27 -6.45 8.69
C ASP A 167 14.03 -4.97 9.03
N ALA A 168 14.18 -4.09 8.06
CA ALA A 168 14.10 -2.63 8.23
C ALA A 168 14.97 -2.09 9.39
N GLY A 169 16.03 -2.83 9.78
CA GLY A 169 16.93 -2.49 10.90
C GLY A 169 16.27 -2.55 12.28
N LYS A 170 15.19 -3.34 12.45
CA LYS A 170 14.41 -3.37 13.71
C LYS A 170 14.83 -4.45 14.71
N ASP A 171 15.51 -5.50 14.30
CA ASP A 171 15.99 -6.62 15.14
C ASP A 171 14.90 -7.19 16.09
N TRP A 172 13.68 -7.43 15.54
CA TRP A 172 12.58 -7.98 16.32
C TRP A 172 12.78 -9.47 16.60
N LYS A 173 12.30 -9.92 17.77
CA LYS A 173 12.38 -11.29 18.24
C LYS A 173 11.03 -11.82 18.65
N ILE A 174 10.81 -13.11 18.44
CA ILE A 174 9.66 -13.84 18.96
C ILE A 174 10.06 -14.37 20.34
N ASP A 175 9.28 -14.06 21.36
CA ASP A 175 9.48 -14.59 22.73
C ASP A 175 8.46 -15.71 22.98
N ILE A 176 8.96 -16.93 23.08
CA ILE A 176 8.17 -18.10 23.47
C ILE A 176 8.63 -18.55 24.87
N ASN A 177 8.01 -17.96 25.88
CA ASN A 177 8.30 -18.23 27.29
C ASN A 177 9.80 -18.16 27.61
N GLY A 178 10.44 -17.02 27.31
CA GLY A 178 11.86 -16.77 27.57
C GLY A 178 12.83 -17.37 26.55
N THR A 179 12.35 -18.10 25.55
CA THR A 179 13.14 -18.52 24.40
C THR A 179 12.94 -17.54 23.26
N TYR A 180 14.02 -16.91 22.81
CA TYR A 180 13.98 -15.86 21.78
C TYR A 180 14.39 -16.42 20.43
N TYR A 181 13.52 -16.21 19.43
CA TYR A 181 13.78 -16.51 18.03
C TYR A 181 13.89 -15.23 17.21
N ASP A 182 14.80 -15.18 16.26
CA ASP A 182 14.94 -14.06 15.34
C ASP A 182 13.75 -14.01 14.38
N TRP A 183 13.00 -12.88 14.40
CA TRP A 183 11.80 -12.72 13.59
C TRP A 183 12.11 -12.71 12.09
N TYR A 184 13.20 -12.07 11.68
CA TYR A 184 13.55 -11.99 10.27
C TYR A 184 13.99 -13.36 9.72
N LYS A 185 14.79 -14.11 10.48
CA LYS A 185 15.17 -15.47 10.08
C LYS A 185 13.95 -16.40 9.96
N PHE A 186 12.99 -16.26 10.87
CA PHE A 186 11.73 -17.01 10.75
C PHE A 186 10.99 -16.63 9.47
N ILE A 187 10.86 -15.33 9.16
CA ILE A 187 10.22 -14.87 7.91
C ILE A 187 10.95 -15.39 6.68
N GLU A 188 12.27 -15.28 6.63
CA GLU A 188 13.04 -15.78 5.49
C GLU A 188 12.78 -17.26 5.26
N GLN A 189 12.75 -18.05 6.33
CA GLN A 189 12.59 -19.50 6.22
C GLN A 189 11.15 -19.92 5.91
N ILE A 190 10.16 -19.35 6.59
CA ILE A 190 8.75 -19.65 6.31
C ILE A 190 8.35 -19.22 4.89
N ASN A 191 8.89 -18.12 4.38
CA ASN A 191 8.63 -17.67 3.02
C ASN A 191 9.21 -18.61 1.96
N LYS A 192 10.33 -19.29 2.24
CA LYS A 192 10.82 -20.38 1.37
C LYS A 192 9.85 -21.55 1.36
N VAL A 193 9.33 -21.93 2.53
CA VAL A 193 8.30 -22.98 2.66
C VAL A 193 7.05 -22.59 1.86
N ILE A 194 6.55 -21.37 2.07
CA ILE A 194 5.37 -20.87 1.36
C ILE A 194 5.58 -20.90 -0.15
N SER A 195 6.72 -20.39 -0.63
CA SER A 195 7.02 -20.39 -2.07
C SER A 195 7.10 -21.80 -2.65
N ASN A 196 7.66 -22.74 -1.91
CA ASN A 196 7.78 -24.13 -2.34
C ASN A 196 6.40 -24.80 -2.45
N MET A 197 5.55 -24.60 -1.44
CA MET A 197 4.22 -25.24 -1.36
C MET A 197 3.19 -24.59 -2.28
N THR A 198 3.20 -23.26 -2.37
CA THR A 198 2.12 -22.52 -3.03
C THR A 198 2.48 -22.01 -4.42
N SER A 199 3.77 -22.01 -4.77
CA SER A 199 4.31 -21.35 -5.98
C SER A 199 3.86 -19.86 -6.10
N SER A 200 3.45 -19.25 -4.99
CA SER A 200 2.90 -17.88 -4.94
C SER A 200 3.72 -17.01 -4.00
N ALA A 201 4.30 -15.95 -4.53
CA ALA A 201 4.98 -14.93 -3.72
C ALA A 201 4.00 -14.12 -2.86
N ASP A 202 2.75 -14.19 -3.14
CA ASP A 202 1.66 -13.38 -2.64
C ASP A 202 1.28 -13.74 -1.20
N LYS A 203 1.45 -15.00 -0.87
CA LYS A 203 1.17 -15.52 0.47
C LYS A 203 2.36 -15.35 1.43
N GLN A 204 3.46 -14.78 0.95
CA GLN A 204 4.65 -14.53 1.79
C GLN A 204 4.39 -13.48 2.88
N LEU A 205 5.01 -13.71 4.03
CA LEU A 205 4.96 -12.77 5.15
C LEU A 205 5.95 -11.61 4.94
N GLY A 206 5.43 -10.38 5.02
CA GLY A 206 6.28 -9.20 5.14
C GLY A 206 6.79 -9.01 6.57
N TYR A 207 7.89 -8.27 6.76
CA TYR A 207 8.46 -8.05 8.09
C TYR A 207 7.47 -7.42 9.08
N PHE A 208 6.63 -6.50 8.61
CA PHE A 208 5.65 -5.79 9.42
C PHE A 208 4.28 -6.50 9.51
N PHE A 209 4.18 -7.72 9.02
CA PHE A 209 2.96 -8.53 9.15
C PHE A 209 2.55 -8.70 10.62
N CYS A 210 3.53 -8.96 11.48
CA CYS A 210 3.34 -8.97 12.92
C CYS A 210 4.30 -7.96 13.55
N LYS A 211 3.76 -6.96 14.25
CA LYS A 211 4.57 -5.92 14.88
C LYS A 211 4.92 -6.31 16.32
N ALA A 212 6.15 -6.03 16.71
CA ALA A 212 6.58 -6.11 18.09
C ALA A 212 5.74 -5.17 18.97
N GLY A 213 5.22 -5.67 20.08
CA GLY A 213 4.36 -4.92 21.01
C GLY A 213 4.91 -4.83 22.43
N LYS A 214 5.97 -5.60 22.75
CA LYS A 214 6.57 -5.64 24.08
C LYS A 214 8.02 -5.18 24.01
N LYS A 215 8.46 -4.40 24.99
CA LYS A 215 9.85 -3.99 25.18
C LYS A 215 10.60 -5.07 25.96
N VAL A 216 11.90 -5.19 25.73
CA VAL A 216 12.79 -6.04 26.55
C VAL A 216 12.93 -5.41 27.92
N ASN A 217 13.27 -4.10 27.96
CA ASN A 217 13.37 -3.32 29.19
C ASN A 217 12.42 -2.11 29.10
N GLU A 218 11.92 -1.63 30.21
CA GLU A 218 11.03 -0.45 30.26
C GLU A 218 11.70 0.81 29.69
N THR A 219 13.02 0.90 29.77
CA THR A 219 13.84 2.01 29.26
C THR A 219 14.06 2.00 27.77
N ASP A 220 13.73 0.91 27.07
CA ASP A 220 13.93 0.80 25.64
C ASP A 220 13.03 1.81 24.89
N ALA A 221 13.56 2.43 23.83
CA ALA A 221 12.82 3.43 23.05
C ALA A 221 11.61 2.83 22.34
N GLU A 222 11.78 1.64 21.73
CA GLU A 222 10.75 0.97 20.95
C GLU A 222 10.55 -0.49 21.38
N PRO A 223 9.34 -1.07 21.20
CA PRO A 223 9.11 -2.50 21.36
C PRO A 223 9.90 -3.31 20.32
N THR A 224 10.53 -4.40 20.76
CA THR A 224 11.27 -5.32 19.89
C THR A 224 10.82 -6.77 20.04
N ILE A 225 9.86 -7.05 20.92
CA ILE A 225 9.39 -8.41 21.23
C ILE A 225 8.00 -8.64 20.69
N ILE A 226 7.85 -9.72 19.94
CA ILE A 226 6.58 -10.33 19.54
C ILE A 226 6.27 -11.42 20.55
N THR A 227 5.17 -11.29 21.29
CA THR A 227 4.81 -12.31 22.30
C THR A 227 4.26 -13.57 21.65
N ALA A 228 4.28 -14.68 22.40
CA ALA A 228 3.74 -15.97 21.94
C ALA A 228 2.27 -15.86 21.48
N GLU A 229 1.44 -15.16 22.24
CA GLU A 229 0.02 -14.97 21.92
C GLU A 229 -0.15 -14.18 20.62
N THR A 230 0.66 -13.14 20.43
CA THR A 230 0.62 -12.34 19.19
C THR A 230 1.10 -13.14 18.01
N PHE A 231 2.15 -13.94 18.19
CA PHE A 231 2.69 -14.81 17.15
C PHE A 231 1.67 -15.88 16.74
N VAL A 232 1.10 -16.63 17.69
CA VAL A 232 0.10 -17.66 17.42
C VAL A 232 -1.16 -17.04 16.79
N GLY A 233 -1.72 -16.01 17.42
CA GLY A 233 -2.99 -15.42 17.01
C GLY A 233 -2.95 -14.65 15.68
N LYS A 234 -1.78 -14.21 15.23
CA LYS A 234 -1.64 -13.51 13.93
C LYS A 234 -0.92 -14.35 12.89
N VAL A 235 0.28 -14.84 13.21
CA VAL A 235 1.15 -15.48 12.24
C VAL A 235 0.70 -16.91 11.98
N LEU A 236 0.59 -17.73 13.03
CA LEU A 236 0.18 -19.12 12.87
C LEU A 236 -1.26 -19.22 12.38
N PHE A 237 -2.15 -18.34 12.87
CA PHE A 237 -3.52 -18.28 12.36
C PHE A 237 -3.57 -18.03 10.85
N TYR A 238 -2.80 -17.03 10.36
CA TYR A 238 -2.70 -16.74 8.93
C TYR A 238 -2.13 -17.93 8.16
N LEU A 239 -1.04 -18.52 8.64
CA LEU A 239 -0.41 -19.67 7.96
C LEU A 239 -1.39 -20.84 7.80
N TRP A 240 -2.17 -21.16 8.83
CA TRP A 240 -3.14 -22.27 8.79
C TRP A 240 -4.36 -21.97 7.94
N ASN A 241 -4.95 -20.79 8.07
CA ASN A 241 -6.26 -20.50 7.47
C ASN A 241 -6.16 -19.90 6.05
N ASP A 242 -5.08 -19.19 5.74
CA ASP A 242 -4.97 -18.44 4.48
C ASP A 242 -3.86 -19.00 3.56
N VAL A 243 -2.82 -19.59 4.14
CA VAL A 243 -1.68 -20.09 3.36
C VAL A 243 -1.79 -21.57 3.07
N PHE A 244 -1.82 -22.41 4.11
CA PHE A 244 -1.69 -23.87 3.95
C PHE A 244 -3.01 -24.59 3.74
N LYS A 245 -4.14 -23.97 4.07
CA LYS A 245 -5.48 -24.58 3.96
C LYS A 245 -5.76 -25.22 2.61
N ASP A 246 -5.36 -24.56 1.52
CA ASP A 246 -5.67 -25.00 0.16
C ASP A 246 -4.62 -25.95 -0.43
N TYR A 247 -3.47 -26.10 0.23
CA TYR A 247 -2.32 -26.88 -0.26
C TYR A 247 -2.10 -28.19 0.50
N GLY A 248 -2.92 -28.44 1.53
CA GLY A 248 -2.80 -29.60 2.39
C GLY A 248 -1.63 -29.50 3.38
N PHE A 249 -1.73 -30.29 4.45
CA PHE A 249 -0.67 -30.45 5.44
C PHE A 249 0.03 -31.82 5.26
N ASP A 250 -0.10 -32.41 4.06
CA ASP A 250 0.23 -33.78 3.82
C ASP A 250 1.73 -34.08 3.94
N ASN A 251 2.05 -35.00 4.84
CA ASN A 251 3.32 -35.70 4.98
C ASN A 251 4.61 -34.89 5.15
N SER A 252 4.53 -33.58 5.35
CA SER A 252 5.70 -32.77 5.66
C SER A 252 6.06 -32.90 7.13
N GLU A 253 7.30 -33.20 7.45
CA GLU A 253 7.84 -33.14 8.81
C GLU A 253 7.64 -31.77 9.49
N LEU A 254 7.38 -30.73 8.70
CA LEU A 254 7.07 -29.38 9.18
C LEU A 254 5.81 -29.32 10.05
N PHE A 255 4.82 -30.14 9.70
CA PHE A 255 3.49 -30.16 10.35
C PHE A 255 3.33 -31.33 11.30
N LYS A 256 4.44 -31.90 11.78
CA LYS A 256 4.45 -32.93 12.80
C LYS A 256 5.05 -32.42 14.10
N TYR A 257 4.53 -32.92 15.19
CA TYR A 257 5.06 -32.60 16.52
C TYR A 257 4.99 -33.83 17.44
N ASN A 258 5.84 -33.82 18.46
CA ASN A 258 5.87 -34.85 19.47
C ASN A 258 4.88 -34.51 20.59
N LYS A 259 3.81 -35.28 20.70
CA LYS A 259 2.84 -35.19 21.77
C LYS A 259 3.11 -36.27 22.82
N ILE A 260 3.06 -35.91 24.08
CA ILE A 260 3.12 -36.90 25.16
C ILE A 260 1.71 -37.40 25.41
N TYR A 261 1.48 -38.68 25.10
CA TYR A 261 0.25 -39.38 25.37
C TYR A 261 0.53 -40.56 26.28
N ASP A 262 -0.10 -40.61 27.46
CA ASP A 262 0.07 -41.68 28.48
C ASP A 262 1.55 -41.94 28.83
N GLY A 263 2.32 -40.84 28.97
CA GLY A 263 3.77 -40.92 29.29
C GLY A 263 4.69 -41.36 28.15
N LYS A 264 4.14 -41.53 26.93
CA LYS A 264 4.92 -41.89 25.73
C LYS A 264 4.88 -40.75 24.70
N SER A 265 6.03 -40.51 24.09
CA SER A 265 6.11 -39.58 22.96
C SER A 265 5.51 -40.23 21.71
N VAL A 266 4.51 -39.58 21.11
CA VAL A 266 3.87 -40.01 19.86
C VAL A 266 3.97 -38.86 18.87
N VAL A 267 4.43 -39.15 17.64
CA VAL A 267 4.41 -38.20 16.56
C VAL A 267 2.99 -38.07 16.04
N SER A 268 2.49 -36.84 16.01
CA SER A 268 1.13 -36.53 15.55
C SER A 268 1.18 -35.42 14.52
N ASP A 269 0.18 -35.39 13.63
CA ASP A 269 -0.03 -34.27 12.73
C ASP A 269 -0.46 -33.05 13.52
N LEU A 270 0.14 -31.89 13.19
CA LEU A 270 -0.09 -30.64 13.85
C LEU A 270 -1.32 -29.93 13.26
N THR A 271 -2.27 -29.60 14.11
CA THR A 271 -3.43 -28.80 13.74
C THR A 271 -3.41 -27.48 14.48
N PHE A 272 -4.17 -26.47 14.01
CA PHE A 272 -4.17 -25.14 14.66
C PHE A 272 -4.57 -25.18 16.15
N PRO A 273 -5.58 -25.97 16.58
CA PRO A 273 -5.90 -26.10 18.00
C PRO A 273 -4.76 -26.61 18.88
N ASP A 274 -3.82 -27.40 18.33
CA ASP A 274 -2.69 -27.94 19.11
C ASP A 274 -1.70 -26.86 19.59
N PHE A 275 -1.79 -25.63 19.06
CA PHE A 275 -1.04 -24.49 19.58
C PHE A 275 -1.62 -23.92 20.88
N TYR A 276 -2.70 -24.50 21.37
CA TYR A 276 -3.34 -24.12 22.63
C TYR A 276 -3.48 -25.34 23.55
N ASN A 277 -3.23 -25.15 24.84
CA ASN A 277 -3.45 -26.16 25.86
C ASN A 277 -4.94 -26.23 26.27
N ASP A 278 -5.27 -27.16 27.15
CA ASP A 278 -6.66 -27.38 27.65
C ASP A 278 -7.25 -26.15 28.39
N ASN A 279 -6.42 -25.20 28.80
CA ASN A 279 -6.81 -23.95 29.43
C ASN A 279 -7.00 -22.80 28.43
N ASN A 280 -6.90 -23.07 27.15
CA ASN A 280 -6.88 -22.08 26.06
C ASN A 280 -5.71 -21.08 26.14
N GLU A 281 -4.62 -21.46 26.76
CA GLU A 281 -3.35 -20.73 26.76
C GLU A 281 -2.44 -21.28 25.65
N VAL A 282 -1.49 -20.47 25.18
CA VAL A 282 -0.53 -20.90 24.16
C VAL A 282 0.30 -22.10 24.67
N ASP A 283 0.26 -23.22 23.92
CA ASP A 283 1.12 -24.36 24.18
C ASP A 283 2.56 -24.06 23.72
N VAL A 284 3.39 -23.75 24.66
CA VAL A 284 4.78 -23.29 24.47
C VAL A 284 5.62 -24.30 23.74
N ASP A 285 5.48 -25.59 24.08
CA ASP A 285 6.32 -26.66 23.55
C ASP A 285 5.95 -26.95 22.09
N THR A 286 4.67 -26.97 21.78
CA THR A 286 4.18 -27.14 20.41
C THR A 286 4.63 -26.00 19.49
N VAL A 287 4.52 -24.74 19.99
CA VAL A 287 4.97 -23.56 19.22
C VAL A 287 6.48 -23.60 18.98
N LYS A 288 7.29 -23.95 19.99
CA LYS A 288 8.74 -24.10 19.83
C LYS A 288 9.10 -25.15 18.81
N GLN A 289 8.47 -26.34 18.89
CA GLN A 289 8.69 -27.42 17.92
C GLN A 289 8.39 -26.96 16.49
N PHE A 290 7.28 -26.27 16.27
CA PHE A 290 6.93 -25.75 14.95
C PHE A 290 7.97 -24.74 14.44
N ILE A 291 8.39 -23.76 15.26
CA ILE A 291 9.41 -22.78 14.87
C ILE A 291 10.72 -23.51 14.51
N ASP A 292 11.13 -24.47 15.34
CA ASP A 292 12.36 -25.23 15.12
C ASP A 292 12.28 -26.08 13.84
N ASN A 293 11.14 -26.68 13.53
CA ASN A 293 10.92 -27.41 12.27
C ASN A 293 11.08 -26.48 11.08
N ILE A 294 10.45 -25.28 11.12
CA ILE A 294 10.58 -24.28 10.06
C ILE A 294 12.03 -23.83 9.89
N LEU A 295 12.73 -23.51 10.98
CA LEU A 295 14.11 -23.02 10.91
C LEU A 295 15.12 -24.07 10.42
N LYS A 296 14.82 -25.36 10.62
CA LYS A 296 15.64 -26.49 10.15
C LYS A 296 15.28 -26.95 8.74
N TRP A 297 14.15 -26.52 8.21
CA TRP A 297 13.67 -27.01 6.91
C TRP A 297 14.63 -26.68 5.77
N ASN A 298 14.91 -27.67 4.92
CA ASN A 298 15.78 -27.55 3.76
C ASN A 298 15.04 -28.03 2.50
N SER A 299 14.98 -27.20 1.48
CA SER A 299 14.28 -27.50 0.21
C SER A 299 14.89 -28.67 -0.56
N ASP A 300 16.17 -28.99 -0.32
CA ASP A 300 16.90 -30.00 -1.07
C ASP A 300 16.68 -31.44 -0.54
N GLU A 301 16.15 -31.56 0.68
CA GLU A 301 15.85 -32.84 1.30
C GLU A 301 14.41 -33.33 1.07
N ASN A 302 13.55 -32.50 0.47
CA ASN A 302 12.11 -32.74 0.30
C ASN A 302 11.68 -32.81 -1.19
N LYS A 303 12.59 -33.19 -2.09
CA LYS A 303 12.28 -33.45 -3.51
C LYS A 303 12.15 -34.92 -3.79
#